data_79d58dc13055cf24cd13df6796f4cf0f
#
_entry.id   79d58dc13055cf24cd13df6796f4cf0f
#
_cell.length_a   1.000
_cell.length_b   1.000
_cell.length_c   1.000
_cell.angle_alpha   90.00
_cell.angle_beta   90.00
_cell.angle_gamma   90.00
#
_symmetry.space_group_name_H-M   'P 1'
#
loop_
_entity.id
_entity.type
_entity.pdbx_description
1 polymer ?
#
loop_
_entity_poly.entity_id
_entity_poly.type
_entity_poly.pdbx_seq_one_letter_code
_entity_poly.pdbx_strand_id
1 'polypeptide(L)'
;MKILATLRTYERVLVYINGEMNLIEEILKIERIQSERKLKNKLKFYNTGDKIHKKQVAFHQCTKKNRWVFGGNRSGKTECGAVEVVYMARGCHPYRKIEKATNGWVVSLSTQVQRDVAQSKILNYLNPDWVEDVVLHG
;
A
#
# COMPACT_ATOMS: atom_id res chain seq x y z
N MET A 1 43.52 28.15 -34.64
CA MET A 1 42.07 28.03 -34.91
C MET A 1 41.43 26.68 -34.53
N LYS A 2 42.16 25.56 -34.43
CA LYS A 2 41.64 24.24 -34.03
C LYS A 2 41.31 24.09 -32.54
N ILE A 3 42.04 24.78 -31.63
CA ILE A 3 41.88 24.65 -30.17
C ILE A 3 40.54 25.26 -29.68
N LEU A 4 40.12 26.39 -30.26
CA LEU A 4 38.82 27.01 -29.92
C LEU A 4 37.59 26.19 -30.31
N ALA A 5 37.67 25.42 -31.40
CA ALA A 5 36.59 24.54 -31.83
C ALA A 5 36.44 23.34 -30.87
N THR A 6 37.55 22.83 -30.35
CA THR A 6 37.57 21.71 -29.40
C THR A 6 36.98 22.08 -28.05
N LEU A 7 37.31 23.26 -27.51
CA LEU A 7 36.74 23.75 -26.26
C LEU A 7 35.21 23.94 -26.32
N ARG A 8 34.68 24.51 -27.41
CA ARG A 8 33.23 24.63 -27.63
C ARG A 8 32.50 23.29 -27.66
N THR A 9 33.16 22.25 -28.19
CA THR A 9 32.59 20.93 -28.22
C THR A 9 32.54 20.29 -26.83
N TYR A 10 33.61 20.49 -26.02
CA TYR A 10 33.65 20.02 -24.63
C TYR A 10 32.59 20.72 -23.75
N GLU A 11 32.43 22.03 -23.88
CA GLU A 11 31.39 22.78 -23.15
C GLU A 11 29.98 22.30 -23.50
N ARG A 12 29.71 22.03 -24.77
CA ARG A 12 28.39 21.46 -25.20
C ARG A 12 28.16 20.06 -24.64
N VAL A 13 29.16 19.20 -24.62
CA VAL A 13 29.09 17.86 -24.03
C VAL A 13 28.87 17.94 -22.52
N LEU A 14 29.57 18.83 -21.82
CA LEU A 14 29.38 19.02 -20.38
C LEU A 14 27.98 19.55 -20.04
N VAL A 15 27.44 20.49 -20.81
CA VAL A 15 26.07 20.98 -20.64
C VAL A 15 25.05 19.88 -20.88
N TYR A 16 25.26 19.04 -21.89
CA TYR A 16 24.39 17.91 -22.20
C TYR A 16 24.41 16.86 -21.07
N ILE A 17 25.60 16.47 -20.60
CA ILE A 17 25.77 15.51 -19.48
C ILE A 17 25.13 16.07 -18.19
N ASN A 18 25.34 17.35 -17.87
CA ASN A 18 24.73 17.97 -16.70
C ASN A 18 23.20 18.04 -16.82
N GLY A 19 22.65 18.26 -18.00
CA GLY A 19 21.22 18.23 -18.25
C GLY A 19 20.62 16.85 -18.04
N GLU A 20 21.27 15.79 -18.52
CA GLU A 20 20.83 14.41 -18.30
C GLU A 20 20.98 13.98 -16.84
N MET A 21 22.06 14.39 -16.15
CA MET A 21 22.24 14.14 -14.72
C MET A 21 21.12 14.75 -13.89
N ASN A 22 20.74 16.00 -14.16
CA ASN A 22 19.61 16.66 -13.49
C ASN A 22 18.28 15.92 -13.72
N LEU A 23 18.04 15.45 -14.96
CA LEU A 23 16.84 14.68 -15.27
C LEU A 23 16.79 13.35 -14.51
N ILE A 24 17.92 12.65 -14.41
CA ILE A 24 18.02 11.39 -13.66
C ILE A 24 17.75 11.64 -12.17
N GLU A 25 18.30 12.70 -11.58
CA GLU A 25 18.06 13.08 -10.19
C GLU A 25 16.58 13.40 -9.93
N GLU A 26 15.91 14.10 -10.84
CA GLU A 26 14.49 14.38 -10.75
C GLU A 26 13.64 13.09 -10.85
N ILE A 27 13.96 12.18 -11.75
CA ILE A 27 13.30 10.88 -11.87
C ILE A 27 13.43 10.08 -10.58
N LEU A 28 14.66 9.98 -10.03
CA LEU A 28 14.90 9.28 -8.76
C LEU A 28 14.14 9.90 -7.59
N LYS A 29 14.02 11.22 -7.55
CA LYS A 29 13.25 11.94 -6.54
C LYS A 29 11.75 11.63 -6.66
N ILE A 30 11.23 11.62 -7.87
CA ILE A 30 9.83 11.27 -8.14
C ILE A 30 9.55 9.81 -7.74
N GLU A 31 10.44 8.89 -8.08
CA GLU A 31 10.31 7.48 -7.71
C GLU A 31 10.33 7.27 -6.19
N ARG A 32 11.21 7.98 -5.46
CA ARG A 32 11.22 7.96 -3.98
C ARG A 32 9.89 8.44 -3.40
N ILE A 33 9.40 9.58 -3.86
CA ILE A 33 8.12 10.15 -3.42
C ILE A 33 6.96 9.19 -3.72
N GLN A 34 6.95 8.56 -4.90
CA GLN A 34 5.93 7.58 -5.25
C GLN A 34 6.00 6.32 -4.38
N SER A 35 7.22 5.85 -4.09
CA SER A 35 7.44 4.70 -3.21
C SER A 35 6.98 4.97 -1.79
N GLU A 36 7.31 6.13 -1.24
CA GLU A 36 6.84 6.57 0.08
C GLU A 36 5.31 6.69 0.14
N ARG A 37 4.68 7.26 -0.89
CA ARG A 37 3.21 7.33 -0.99
C ARG A 37 2.56 5.95 -1.05
N LYS A 38 3.16 5.00 -1.77
CA LYS A 38 2.70 3.61 -1.82
C LYS A 38 2.83 2.93 -0.47
N LEU A 39 3.93 3.17 0.25
CA LEU A 39 4.14 2.62 1.59
C LEU A 39 3.13 3.16 2.61
N LYS A 40 2.85 4.45 2.58
CA LYS A 40 1.85 5.09 3.47
C LYS A 40 0.41 4.70 3.15
N ASN A 41 0.07 4.47 1.88
CA ASN A 41 -1.30 4.23 1.43
C ASN A 41 -1.48 2.84 0.79
N LYS A 42 -0.98 1.79 1.41
CA LYS A 42 -1.06 0.42 0.88
C LYS A 42 -2.50 -0.03 0.57
N LEU A 43 -3.46 0.44 1.35
CA LEU A 43 -4.88 0.16 1.13
C LEU A 43 -5.35 0.61 -0.26
N LYS A 44 -4.91 1.78 -0.72
CA LYS A 44 -5.26 2.33 -2.04
C LYS A 44 -4.70 1.49 -3.20
N PHE A 45 -3.58 0.82 -2.97
CA PHE A 45 -2.90 -0.02 -3.97
C PHE A 45 -3.19 -1.52 -3.82
N TYR A 46 -4.08 -1.87 -2.89
CA TYR A 46 -4.50 -3.25 -2.70
C TYR A 46 -5.35 -3.73 -3.87
N ASN A 47 -5.01 -4.88 -4.44
CA ASN A 47 -5.70 -5.47 -5.60
C ASN A 47 -5.87 -4.52 -6.78
N THR A 48 -4.86 -3.71 -7.09
CA THR A 48 -4.83 -2.82 -8.25
C THR A 48 -3.75 -3.22 -9.25
N GLY A 49 -3.90 -2.80 -10.51
CA GLY A 49 -2.94 -3.09 -11.58
C GLY A 49 -2.93 -4.57 -11.99
N ASP A 50 -1.76 -5.09 -12.33
CA ASP A 50 -1.57 -6.44 -12.87
C ASP A 50 -1.68 -7.57 -11.83
N LYS A 51 -1.72 -7.22 -10.53
CA LYS A 51 -1.71 -8.17 -9.40
C LYS A 51 -3.09 -8.35 -8.75
N ILE A 52 -4.15 -8.29 -9.54
CA ILE A 52 -5.52 -8.44 -9.03
C ILE A 52 -5.80 -9.89 -8.67
N HIS A 53 -6.12 -10.13 -7.41
CA HIS A 53 -6.55 -11.43 -6.91
C HIS A 53 -8.08 -11.56 -6.98
N LYS A 54 -8.60 -12.14 -8.06
CA LYS A 54 -10.05 -12.22 -8.37
C LYS A 54 -10.91 -12.74 -7.21
N LYS A 55 -10.44 -13.75 -6.46
CA LYS A 55 -11.19 -14.32 -5.32
C LYS A 55 -11.30 -13.36 -4.13
N GLN A 56 -10.27 -12.54 -3.87
CA GLN A 56 -10.32 -11.52 -2.84
C GLN A 56 -11.29 -10.39 -3.25
N VAL A 57 -11.25 -9.97 -4.50
CA VAL A 57 -12.22 -8.98 -5.03
C VAL A 57 -13.65 -9.49 -4.90
N ALA A 58 -13.92 -10.74 -5.31
CA ALA A 58 -15.24 -11.36 -5.17
C ALA A 58 -15.71 -11.43 -3.70
N PHE A 59 -14.81 -11.68 -2.76
CA PHE A 59 -15.13 -11.61 -1.33
C PHE A 59 -15.55 -10.21 -0.89
N HIS A 60 -14.83 -9.18 -1.29
CA HIS A 60 -15.16 -7.79 -0.95
C HIS A 60 -16.47 -7.33 -1.62
N GLN A 61 -16.73 -7.78 -2.84
CA GLN A 61 -17.98 -7.50 -3.57
C GLN A 61 -19.21 -8.20 -2.97
N CYS A 62 -19.00 -9.29 -2.22
CA CYS A 62 -20.10 -10.03 -1.63
C CYS A 62 -20.86 -9.21 -0.58
N THR A 63 -22.14 -8.92 -0.81
CA THR A 63 -22.98 -8.11 0.07
C THR A 63 -23.63 -8.90 1.22
N LYS A 64 -23.44 -10.23 1.25
CA LYS A 64 -24.01 -11.08 2.31
C LYS A 64 -23.47 -10.68 3.69
N LYS A 65 -24.34 -10.77 4.70
CA LYS A 65 -24.02 -10.44 6.09
C LYS A 65 -22.92 -11.37 6.65
N ASN A 66 -23.10 -12.67 6.45
CA ASN A 66 -22.16 -13.70 6.89
C ASN A 66 -21.38 -14.22 5.69
N ARG A 67 -20.05 -14.22 5.82
CA ARG A 67 -19.15 -14.65 4.74
C ARG A 67 -18.07 -15.57 5.31
N TRP A 68 -17.82 -16.65 4.64
CA TRP A 68 -16.82 -17.63 5.00
C TRP A 68 -15.78 -17.77 3.92
N VAL A 69 -14.52 -17.82 4.29
CA VAL A 69 -13.40 -17.96 3.35
C VAL A 69 -12.62 -19.21 3.67
N PHE A 70 -12.67 -20.17 2.77
CA PHE A 70 -11.89 -21.40 2.85
C PHE A 70 -10.75 -21.36 1.82
N GLY A 71 -9.61 -21.89 2.19
CA GLY A 71 -8.46 -21.94 1.29
C GLY A 71 -7.22 -22.50 1.99
N GLY A 72 -6.27 -22.96 1.20
CA GLY A 72 -5.00 -23.49 1.70
C GLY A 72 -4.11 -22.43 2.36
N ASN A 73 -3.00 -22.86 2.90
CA ASN A 73 -1.99 -21.96 3.44
C ASN A 73 -1.45 -21.02 2.35
N ARG A 74 -1.09 -19.80 2.72
CA ARG A 74 -0.58 -18.75 1.80
C ARG A 74 -1.54 -18.33 0.69
N SER A 75 -2.83 -18.66 0.78
CA SER A 75 -3.85 -18.24 -0.20
C SER A 75 -4.32 -16.79 -0.05
N GLY A 76 -3.72 -16.00 0.82
CA GLY A 76 -4.06 -14.59 1.02
C GLY A 76 -5.30 -14.33 1.87
N LYS A 77 -5.85 -15.32 2.60
CA LYS A 77 -7.05 -15.16 3.46
C LYS A 77 -6.88 -14.07 4.52
N THR A 78 -5.77 -14.12 5.26
CA THR A 78 -5.47 -13.15 6.33
C THR A 78 -5.29 -11.74 5.77
N GLU A 79 -4.67 -11.62 4.61
CA GLU A 79 -4.52 -10.35 3.89
C GLU A 79 -5.89 -9.77 3.53
N CYS A 80 -6.74 -10.59 2.91
CA CYS A 80 -8.10 -10.21 2.54
C CYS A 80 -8.93 -9.79 3.76
N GLY A 81 -8.84 -10.56 4.86
CA GLY A 81 -9.52 -10.24 6.12
C GLY A 81 -9.03 -8.93 6.75
N ALA A 82 -7.72 -8.69 6.79
CA ALA A 82 -7.14 -7.46 7.32
C ALA A 82 -7.61 -6.23 6.53
N VAL A 83 -7.61 -6.31 5.21
CA VAL A 83 -8.11 -5.22 4.36
C VAL A 83 -9.60 -4.98 4.56
N GLU A 84 -10.41 -6.04 4.67
CA GLU A 84 -11.84 -5.92 4.96
C GLU A 84 -12.08 -5.19 6.29
N VAL A 85 -11.32 -5.54 7.35
CA VAL A 85 -11.40 -4.86 8.65
C VAL A 85 -11.09 -3.38 8.50
N VAL A 86 -10.04 -3.02 7.80
CA VAL A 86 -9.66 -1.61 7.60
C VAL A 86 -10.71 -0.86 6.77
N TYR A 87 -11.25 -1.45 5.70
CA TYR A 87 -12.34 -0.87 4.92
C TYR A 87 -13.58 -0.58 5.78
N MET A 88 -13.96 -1.54 6.63
CA MET A 88 -15.12 -1.41 7.52
C MET A 88 -14.87 -0.36 8.60
N ALA A 89 -13.74 -0.40 9.28
CA ALA A 89 -13.38 0.54 10.35
C ALA A 89 -13.30 1.99 9.86
N ARG A 90 -12.77 2.19 8.63
CA ARG A 90 -12.64 3.52 8.01
C ARG A 90 -13.89 4.01 7.29
N GLY A 91 -14.90 3.19 7.13
CA GLY A 91 -16.08 3.54 6.36
C GLY A 91 -15.81 3.78 4.86
N CYS A 92 -14.67 3.28 4.33
CA CYS A 92 -14.22 3.51 2.96
C CYS A 92 -14.29 2.26 2.07
N HIS A 93 -15.23 1.36 2.37
CA HIS A 93 -15.37 0.12 1.64
C HIS A 93 -15.80 0.36 0.18
N PRO A 94 -15.05 -0.13 -0.83
CA PRO A 94 -15.30 0.21 -2.24
C PRO A 94 -16.62 -0.32 -2.80
N TYR A 95 -17.20 -1.37 -2.17
CA TYR A 95 -18.40 -2.05 -2.66
C TYR A 95 -19.59 -1.99 -1.67
N ARG A 96 -19.42 -1.34 -0.52
CA ARG A 96 -20.46 -1.26 0.51
C ARG A 96 -20.58 0.14 1.06
N LYS A 97 -21.78 0.65 1.13
CA LYS A 97 -22.06 1.89 1.83
C LYS A 97 -22.11 1.62 3.33
N ILE A 98 -21.25 2.30 4.09
CA ILE A 98 -21.19 2.21 5.54
C ILE A 98 -21.70 3.55 6.06
N GLU A 99 -22.89 3.52 6.68
CA GLU A 99 -23.60 4.74 7.12
C GLU A 99 -23.26 5.15 8.57
N LYS A 100 -22.74 4.22 9.36
CA LYS A 100 -22.45 4.43 10.79
C LYS A 100 -21.06 3.91 11.12
N ALA A 101 -20.45 4.48 12.15
CA ALA A 101 -19.25 3.93 12.74
C ALA A 101 -19.45 2.46 13.12
N THR A 102 -18.51 1.61 12.71
CA THR A 102 -18.56 0.16 12.96
C THR A 102 -17.57 -0.22 14.04
N ASN A 103 -18.07 -0.93 15.04
CA ASN A 103 -17.23 -1.63 16.00
C ASN A 103 -17.04 -3.07 15.51
N GLY A 104 -15.83 -3.58 15.55
CA GLY A 104 -15.51 -4.92 15.09
C GLY A 104 -14.58 -5.65 16.05
N TRP A 105 -14.65 -6.96 16.01
CA TRP A 105 -13.77 -7.83 16.76
C TRP A 105 -12.96 -8.67 15.78
N VAL A 106 -11.66 -8.74 16.02
CA VAL A 106 -10.76 -9.65 15.32
C VAL A 106 -10.33 -10.73 16.29
N VAL A 107 -10.78 -11.96 16.07
CA VAL A 107 -10.54 -13.08 16.97
C VAL A 107 -9.57 -14.05 16.33
N SER A 108 -8.59 -14.50 17.08
CA SER A 108 -7.60 -15.50 16.69
C SER A 108 -7.54 -16.63 17.70
N LEU A 109 -6.95 -17.76 17.31
CA LEU A 109 -6.84 -18.95 18.17
C LEU A 109 -5.89 -18.77 19.37
N SER A 110 -4.93 -17.86 19.27
CA SER A 110 -4.01 -17.56 20.36
C SER A 110 -3.57 -16.09 20.31
N THR A 111 -3.11 -15.58 21.44
CA THR A 111 -2.57 -14.22 21.57
C THR A 111 -1.37 -13.99 20.64
N GLN A 112 -0.51 -14.99 20.48
CA GLN A 112 0.62 -14.92 19.58
C GLN A 112 0.18 -14.77 18.12
N VAL A 113 -0.77 -15.58 17.66
CA VAL A 113 -1.33 -15.47 16.30
C VAL A 113 -2.05 -14.12 16.11
N GLN A 114 -2.74 -13.66 17.14
CA GLN A 114 -3.39 -12.34 17.12
C GLN A 114 -2.38 -11.23 16.87
N ARG A 115 -1.29 -11.19 17.63
CA ARG A 115 -0.25 -10.17 17.55
C ARG A 115 0.57 -10.29 16.27
N ASP A 116 1.12 -11.45 15.99
CA ASP A 116 2.13 -11.63 14.96
C ASP A 116 1.54 -11.73 13.55
N VAL A 117 0.28 -12.14 13.43
CA VAL A 117 -0.39 -12.33 12.14
C VAL A 117 -1.51 -11.32 11.93
N ALA A 118 -2.56 -11.33 12.75
CA ALA A 118 -3.73 -10.52 12.50
C ALA A 118 -3.44 -9.02 12.69
N GLN A 119 -2.90 -8.64 13.83
CA GLN A 119 -2.60 -7.25 14.16
C GLN A 119 -1.55 -6.66 13.24
N SER A 120 -0.46 -7.37 12.99
CA SER A 120 0.60 -6.90 12.08
C SER A 120 0.08 -6.66 10.65
N LYS A 121 -0.84 -7.51 10.17
CA LYS A 121 -1.46 -7.33 8.84
C LYS A 121 -2.42 -6.15 8.79
N ILE A 122 -3.23 -5.95 9.83
CA ILE A 122 -4.14 -4.79 9.92
C ILE A 122 -3.33 -3.50 9.95
N LEU A 123 -2.33 -3.40 10.83
CA LEU A 123 -1.46 -2.23 10.94
C LEU A 123 -0.71 -1.91 9.64
N ASN A 124 -0.37 -2.93 8.86
CA ASN A 124 0.27 -2.74 7.55
C ASN A 124 -0.61 -1.99 6.52
N TYR A 125 -1.93 -2.05 6.66
CA TYR A 125 -2.89 -1.36 5.79
C TYR A 125 -3.47 -0.08 6.40
N LEU A 126 -3.27 0.14 7.69
CA LEU A 126 -3.60 1.41 8.33
C LEU A 126 -2.53 2.45 7.98
N ASN A 127 -2.96 3.60 7.49
CA ASN A 127 -2.06 4.74 7.41
C ASN A 127 -1.79 5.22 8.85
N PRO A 128 -0.54 5.43 9.24
CA PRO A 128 -0.19 5.97 10.56
C PRO A 128 -0.97 7.25 10.92
N ASP A 129 -1.25 8.10 9.95
CA ASP A 129 -2.00 9.35 10.14
C ASP A 129 -3.48 9.13 10.56
N TRP A 130 -3.98 7.89 10.51
CA TRP A 130 -5.35 7.52 10.91
C TRP A 130 -5.43 6.93 12.31
N VAL A 131 -4.30 6.74 12.96
CA VAL A 131 -4.20 6.09 14.26
C VAL A 131 -3.96 7.19 15.30
N GLU A 132 -4.94 7.41 16.18
CA GLU A 132 -4.83 8.38 17.27
C GLU A 132 -4.00 7.79 18.42
N ASP A 133 -4.28 6.55 18.80
CA ASP A 133 -3.60 5.88 19.89
C ASP A 133 -3.58 4.35 19.73
N VAL A 134 -2.57 3.71 20.27
CA VAL A 134 -2.44 2.26 20.34
C VAL A 134 -2.25 1.82 21.78
N VAL A 135 -3.30 1.30 22.38
CA VAL A 135 -3.25 0.77 23.75
C VAL A 135 -2.72 -0.65 23.70
N LEU A 136 -1.55 -0.84 24.27
CA LEU A 136 -0.92 -2.14 24.43
C LEU A 136 -1.29 -2.70 25.81
N HIS A 137 -2.01 -3.80 25.83
CA HIS A 137 -2.20 -4.60 27.05
C HIS A 137 -1.09 -5.64 27.11
N GLY A 138 -0.24 -5.53 28.16
CA GLY A 138 0.80 -6.49 28.49
C GLY A 138 0.24 -7.80 29.06
#